data_2838836f7eeacbf7f8f2afca4ab209ae
#
_entry.id   2838836f7eeacbf7f8f2afca4ab209ae
#
_cell.length_a   1.000
_cell.length_b   1.000
_cell.length_c   1.000
_cell.angle_alpha   90.00
_cell.angle_beta   90.00
_cell.angle_gamma   90.00
#
_symmetry.space_group_name_H-M   'P 1'
#
loop_
_entity.id
_entity.type
_entity.pdbx_description
1 polymer ?
#
loop_
_entity_poly.entity_id
_entity_poly.type
_entity_poly.pdbx_seq_one_letter_code
_entity_poly.pdbx_strand_id
1 'polypeptide(L)'
;VGKTAIVEGIAQSLVNGNVPDIVADKRLVSLDMSGLVAKSKYRGEFEDRIKKVINEVETAGNVLLFIDELHTIIGAGGAEGALDASNILKPALARGDVQVIGATTIEEYRKYIEKDAALERRFQPVQVEEPTEEESIEILKGLRKLYEKHHHVQITDEGVEASVRLSARYVNDRFLPDKAIDLMDEAAAKARLGMMHGSDDMMQLNREIHQTELDMEHALQEGDIEKARTLKETRENLQASREKLEKKNRRVSKNKVPVVGENEIADVVAGWTKIPVSRLTESEASRLQKLEETLHKRVIGQEEAVSAVSKAVRRGRVGLKDPKRPIGSFLFLGPTG
;
A
#
# COMPACT_ATOMS: atom_id res chain seq x y z
N VAL A 1 -6.63 0.16 -10.74
CA VAL A 1 -6.46 1.14 -9.66
C VAL A 1 -7.17 2.42 -10.04
N GLY A 2 -7.67 3.21 -9.06
CA GLY A 2 -8.28 4.52 -9.32
C GLY A 2 -9.73 4.52 -9.82
N LYS A 3 -10.38 3.38 -10.04
CA LYS A 3 -11.77 3.30 -10.52
C LYS A 3 -12.74 4.10 -9.64
N THR A 4 -12.70 3.87 -8.34
CA THR A 4 -13.57 4.56 -7.36
C THR A 4 -13.25 6.05 -7.29
N ALA A 5 -11.97 6.43 -7.35
CA ALA A 5 -11.55 7.84 -7.37
C ALA A 5 -12.08 8.61 -8.60
N ILE A 6 -12.14 7.97 -9.78
CA ILE A 6 -12.76 8.56 -10.97
C ILE A 6 -14.24 8.85 -10.73
N VAL A 7 -14.96 7.91 -10.11
CA VAL A 7 -16.39 8.07 -9.81
C VAL A 7 -16.62 9.17 -8.76
N GLU A 8 -15.78 9.25 -7.74
CA GLU A 8 -15.78 10.35 -6.77
C GLU A 8 -15.50 11.70 -7.44
N GLY A 9 -14.57 11.75 -8.40
CA GLY A 9 -14.32 12.94 -9.22
C GLY A 9 -15.54 13.37 -10.05
N ILE A 10 -16.27 12.41 -10.62
CA ILE A 10 -17.54 12.68 -11.31
C ILE A 10 -18.58 13.24 -10.33
N ALA A 11 -18.70 12.65 -9.13
CA ALA A 11 -19.62 13.15 -8.10
C ALA A 11 -19.31 14.58 -7.69
N GLN A 12 -18.02 14.91 -7.48
CA GLN A 12 -17.60 16.28 -7.17
C GLN A 12 -17.89 17.26 -8.33
N SER A 13 -17.68 16.83 -9.57
CA SER A 13 -17.99 17.63 -10.76
C SER A 13 -19.47 17.91 -10.89
N LEU A 14 -20.33 16.92 -10.60
CA LEU A 14 -21.79 17.09 -10.57
C LEU A 14 -22.21 18.11 -9.51
N VAL A 15 -21.68 18.00 -8.29
CA VAL A 15 -21.99 18.96 -7.19
C VAL A 15 -21.52 20.36 -7.50
N ASN A 16 -20.36 20.51 -8.13
CA ASN A 16 -19.78 21.81 -8.49
C ASN A 16 -20.40 22.43 -9.77
N GLY A 17 -21.28 21.71 -10.47
CA GLY A 17 -21.88 22.16 -11.73
C GLY A 17 -20.91 22.17 -12.92
N ASN A 18 -19.75 21.53 -12.81
CA ASN A 18 -18.75 21.44 -13.87
C ASN A 18 -18.99 20.22 -14.78
N VAL A 19 -20.22 20.09 -15.26
CA VAL A 19 -20.69 18.98 -16.10
C VAL A 19 -21.57 19.48 -17.23
N PRO A 20 -21.68 18.75 -18.35
CA PRO A 20 -22.61 19.09 -19.42
C PRO A 20 -24.08 19.11 -18.92
N ASP A 21 -24.90 19.96 -19.51
CA ASP A 21 -26.33 20.16 -19.13
C ASP A 21 -27.13 18.85 -19.08
N ILE A 22 -26.81 17.89 -19.92
CA ILE A 22 -27.48 16.59 -20.02
C ILE A 22 -27.38 15.73 -18.74
N VAL A 23 -26.38 16.00 -17.92
CA VAL A 23 -26.14 15.31 -16.65
C VAL A 23 -26.16 16.21 -15.43
N ALA A 24 -26.41 17.51 -15.62
CA ALA A 24 -26.39 18.51 -14.55
C ALA A 24 -27.38 18.22 -13.41
N ASP A 25 -28.56 17.69 -13.75
CA ASP A 25 -29.62 17.35 -12.77
C ASP A 25 -29.45 15.95 -12.17
N LYS A 26 -28.39 15.20 -12.58
CA LYS A 26 -28.17 13.84 -12.10
C LYS A 26 -27.52 13.82 -10.71
N ARG A 27 -27.90 12.83 -9.94
CA ARG A 27 -27.31 12.53 -8.62
C ARG A 27 -26.56 11.21 -8.71
N LEU A 28 -25.31 11.19 -8.31
CA LEU A 28 -24.56 9.95 -8.19
C LEU A 28 -24.80 9.33 -6.82
N VAL A 29 -25.28 8.08 -6.81
CA VAL A 29 -25.60 7.32 -5.61
C VAL A 29 -24.80 6.02 -5.62
N SER A 30 -24.01 5.80 -4.59
CA SER A 30 -23.25 4.54 -4.43
C SER A 30 -24.11 3.50 -3.71
N LEU A 31 -24.16 2.29 -4.28
CA LEU A 31 -24.86 1.15 -3.70
C LEU A 31 -23.89 0.34 -2.82
N ASP A 32 -24.13 0.33 -1.51
CA ASP A 32 -23.41 -0.52 -0.57
C ASP A 32 -23.91 -1.97 -0.62
N MET A 33 -23.20 -2.80 -1.35
CA MET A 33 -23.52 -4.21 -1.48
C MET A 33 -23.30 -5.00 -0.20
N SER A 34 -22.26 -4.67 0.55
CA SER A 34 -21.94 -5.34 1.82
C SER A 34 -23.05 -5.13 2.84
N GLY A 35 -23.59 -3.92 2.91
CA GLY A 35 -24.71 -3.59 3.78
C GLY A 35 -26.04 -4.27 3.36
N LEU A 36 -26.25 -4.49 2.07
CA LEU A 36 -27.43 -5.21 1.57
C LEU A 36 -27.37 -6.71 1.90
N VAL A 37 -26.21 -7.33 1.74
CA VAL A 37 -26.00 -8.76 2.03
C VAL A 37 -26.02 -9.02 3.54
N ALA A 38 -25.31 -8.24 4.34
CA ALA A 38 -25.17 -8.45 5.79
C ALA A 38 -26.50 -8.40 6.55
N LYS A 39 -27.48 -7.66 6.04
CA LYS A 39 -28.82 -7.52 6.63
C LYS A 39 -29.84 -8.51 6.09
N SER A 40 -29.45 -9.41 5.19
CA SER A 40 -30.36 -10.39 4.56
C SER A 40 -30.06 -11.79 5.08
N LYS A 41 -31.00 -12.38 5.82
CA LYS A 41 -30.87 -13.77 6.31
C LYS A 41 -31.20 -14.79 5.23
N TYR A 42 -31.99 -14.42 4.24
CA TYR A 42 -32.46 -15.32 3.17
C TYR A 42 -32.27 -14.64 1.81
N ARG A 43 -32.06 -15.45 0.77
CA ARG A 43 -31.91 -15.01 -0.63
C ARG A 43 -33.04 -14.09 -1.10
N GLY A 44 -34.28 -14.42 -0.77
CA GLY A 44 -35.46 -13.62 -1.17
C GLY A 44 -35.48 -12.21 -0.58
N GLU A 45 -34.97 -12.02 0.65
CA GLU A 45 -34.88 -10.69 1.26
C GLU A 45 -33.88 -9.79 0.52
N PHE A 46 -32.77 -10.36 0.05
CA PHE A 46 -31.78 -9.64 -0.74
C PHE A 46 -32.34 -9.23 -2.10
N GLU A 47 -32.99 -10.17 -2.81
CA GLU A 47 -33.63 -9.90 -4.10
C GLU A 47 -34.68 -8.82 -3.99
N ASP A 48 -35.52 -8.86 -2.94
CA ASP A 48 -36.57 -7.86 -2.70
C ASP A 48 -35.99 -6.47 -2.38
N ARG A 49 -34.87 -6.40 -1.68
CA ARG A 49 -34.18 -5.12 -1.40
C ARG A 49 -33.61 -4.51 -2.66
N ILE A 50 -32.92 -5.31 -3.48
CA ILE A 50 -32.40 -4.82 -4.76
C ILE A 50 -33.53 -4.35 -5.66
N LYS A 51 -34.64 -5.09 -5.76
CA LYS A 51 -35.81 -4.67 -6.52
C LYS A 51 -36.35 -3.31 -6.04
N LYS A 52 -36.43 -3.10 -4.72
CA LYS A 52 -36.89 -1.81 -4.16
C LYS A 52 -35.94 -0.68 -4.55
N VAL A 53 -34.61 -0.89 -4.42
CA VAL A 53 -33.62 0.13 -4.82
C VAL A 53 -33.74 0.46 -6.32
N ILE A 54 -33.87 -0.55 -7.18
CA ILE A 54 -34.01 -0.33 -8.61
C ILE A 54 -35.28 0.42 -8.94
N ASN A 55 -36.43 0.07 -8.34
CA ASN A 55 -37.68 0.78 -8.53
C ASN A 55 -37.63 2.24 -8.03
N GLU A 56 -36.91 2.50 -6.93
CA GLU A 56 -36.72 3.88 -6.44
C GLU A 56 -35.86 4.69 -7.41
N VAL A 57 -34.78 4.08 -7.96
CA VAL A 57 -33.90 4.70 -8.97
C VAL A 57 -34.66 4.99 -10.26
N GLU A 58 -35.47 4.02 -10.75
CA GLU A 58 -36.35 4.19 -11.92
C GLU A 58 -37.37 5.33 -11.71
N THR A 59 -38.01 5.37 -10.53
CA THR A 59 -38.96 6.40 -10.19
C THR A 59 -38.34 7.79 -10.09
N ALA A 60 -37.16 7.88 -9.53
CA ALA A 60 -36.42 9.15 -9.40
C ALA A 60 -35.99 9.72 -10.75
N GLY A 61 -35.59 8.86 -11.71
CA GLY A 61 -35.20 9.23 -13.08
C GLY A 61 -33.89 10.04 -13.24
N ASN A 62 -33.42 10.63 -12.16
CA ASN A 62 -32.20 11.48 -12.15
C ASN A 62 -31.02 10.87 -11.39
N VAL A 63 -30.97 9.55 -11.21
CA VAL A 63 -29.94 8.86 -10.46
C VAL A 63 -28.98 8.16 -11.40
N LEU A 64 -27.68 8.39 -11.19
CA LEU A 64 -26.58 7.58 -11.69
C LEU A 64 -26.19 6.61 -10.56
N LEU A 65 -26.46 5.32 -10.73
CA LEU A 65 -26.18 4.32 -9.70
C LEU A 65 -24.73 3.83 -9.85
N PHE A 66 -23.88 4.03 -8.84
CA PHE A 66 -22.56 3.46 -8.79
C PHE A 66 -22.56 2.14 -8.02
N ILE A 67 -21.97 1.11 -8.61
CA ILE A 67 -21.82 -0.21 -8.01
C ILE A 67 -20.36 -0.60 -8.08
N ASP A 68 -19.70 -0.58 -6.92
CA ASP A 68 -18.37 -1.12 -6.81
C ASP A 68 -18.40 -2.65 -6.75
N GLU A 69 -17.35 -3.30 -7.23
CA GLU A 69 -17.28 -4.76 -7.35
C GLU A 69 -18.55 -5.36 -8.02
N LEU A 70 -18.96 -4.78 -9.15
CA LEU A 70 -20.18 -5.18 -9.88
C LEU A 70 -20.29 -6.70 -10.09
N HIS A 71 -19.17 -7.40 -10.21
CA HIS A 71 -19.11 -8.85 -10.35
C HIS A 71 -19.73 -9.61 -9.17
N THR A 72 -19.75 -9.02 -7.97
CA THR A 72 -20.36 -9.65 -6.78
C THR A 72 -21.86 -9.82 -6.92
N ILE A 73 -22.50 -8.97 -7.71
CA ILE A 73 -23.93 -9.03 -7.98
C ILE A 73 -24.24 -10.01 -9.13
N ILE A 74 -23.34 -10.06 -10.10
CA ILE A 74 -23.56 -10.76 -11.38
C ILE A 74 -23.04 -12.20 -11.33
N GLY A 75 -21.93 -12.44 -10.61
CA GLY A 75 -21.18 -13.69 -10.63
C GLY A 75 -21.46 -14.66 -9.49
N ALA A 76 -22.21 -14.26 -8.51
CA ALA A 76 -22.45 -15.08 -7.32
C ALA A 76 -23.35 -16.33 -7.56
N GLY A 77 -23.90 -16.50 -8.75
CA GLY A 77 -24.84 -17.59 -9.09
C GLY A 77 -24.24 -18.98 -9.33
N GLY A 78 -22.91 -19.15 -9.21
CA GLY A 78 -22.22 -20.42 -9.52
C GLY A 78 -22.08 -21.41 -8.37
N ALA A 79 -22.31 -21.03 -7.13
CA ALA A 79 -22.32 -21.90 -5.97
C ALA A 79 -23.74 -22.02 -5.41
N GLU A 80 -24.12 -23.22 -4.92
CA GLU A 80 -25.42 -23.44 -4.25
C GLU A 80 -25.58 -22.45 -3.10
N GLY A 81 -26.51 -21.49 -3.26
CA GLY A 81 -26.78 -20.42 -2.27
C GLY A 81 -26.20 -19.03 -2.61
N ALA A 82 -25.54 -18.84 -3.74
CA ALA A 82 -24.99 -17.56 -4.14
C ALA A 82 -26.09 -16.57 -4.60
N LEU A 83 -25.90 -15.30 -4.25
CA LEU A 83 -26.86 -14.20 -4.51
C LEU A 83 -26.70 -13.76 -5.98
N ASP A 84 -27.69 -14.03 -6.82
CA ASP A 84 -27.69 -13.61 -8.23
C ASP A 84 -28.76 -12.53 -8.47
N ALA A 85 -28.32 -11.28 -8.48
CA ALA A 85 -29.16 -10.14 -8.80
C ALA A 85 -29.15 -9.79 -10.30
N SER A 86 -28.44 -10.55 -11.13
CA SER A 86 -28.38 -10.31 -12.59
C SER A 86 -29.76 -10.29 -13.20
N ASN A 87 -30.64 -11.20 -12.77
CA ASN A 87 -32.01 -11.29 -13.27
C ASN A 87 -32.91 -10.09 -12.93
N ILE A 88 -32.51 -9.30 -11.93
CA ILE A 88 -33.20 -8.08 -11.53
C ILE A 88 -32.64 -6.88 -12.30
N LEU A 89 -31.30 -6.80 -12.42
CA LEU A 89 -30.62 -5.70 -13.10
C LEU A 89 -30.78 -5.74 -14.63
N LYS A 90 -30.72 -6.93 -15.23
CA LYS A 90 -30.81 -7.10 -16.69
C LYS A 90 -32.07 -6.44 -17.31
N PRO A 91 -33.28 -6.61 -16.78
CA PRO A 91 -34.47 -5.97 -17.34
C PRO A 91 -34.40 -4.43 -17.25
N ALA A 92 -33.99 -3.89 -16.11
CA ALA A 92 -33.88 -2.45 -15.90
C ALA A 92 -32.82 -1.79 -16.82
N LEU A 93 -31.62 -2.44 -16.96
CA LEU A 93 -30.62 -2.02 -17.90
C LEU A 93 -31.07 -2.17 -19.36
N ALA A 94 -31.88 -3.20 -19.66
CA ALA A 94 -32.37 -3.45 -21.01
C ALA A 94 -33.34 -2.36 -21.48
N ARG A 95 -34.19 -1.86 -20.61
CA ARG A 95 -35.11 -0.76 -20.91
C ARG A 95 -34.46 0.61 -20.95
N GLY A 96 -33.29 0.74 -20.33
CA GLY A 96 -32.56 2.03 -20.19
C GLY A 96 -33.16 2.91 -19.06
N ASP A 97 -33.98 2.33 -18.18
CA ASP A 97 -34.63 3.03 -17.09
C ASP A 97 -33.65 3.40 -15.96
N VAL A 98 -32.55 2.66 -15.86
CA VAL A 98 -31.46 2.86 -14.86
C VAL A 98 -30.13 3.06 -15.54
N GLN A 99 -29.43 4.10 -15.13
CA GLN A 99 -28.05 4.36 -15.55
C GLN A 99 -27.10 3.87 -14.46
N VAL A 100 -26.18 2.96 -14.82
CA VAL A 100 -25.28 2.30 -13.89
C VAL A 100 -23.83 2.56 -14.29
N ILE A 101 -23.01 2.93 -13.32
CA ILE A 101 -21.54 2.93 -13.41
C ILE A 101 -21.06 1.74 -12.57
N GLY A 102 -20.50 0.72 -13.21
CA GLY A 102 -19.97 -0.45 -12.53
C GLY A 102 -18.45 -0.43 -12.48
N ALA A 103 -17.85 -0.74 -11.33
CA ALA A 103 -16.42 -0.97 -11.21
C ALA A 103 -16.15 -2.46 -11.00
N THR A 104 -15.14 -3.00 -11.71
CA THR A 104 -14.73 -4.41 -11.57
C THR A 104 -13.28 -4.57 -12.04
N THR A 105 -12.69 -5.75 -11.84
CA THR A 105 -11.38 -6.08 -12.42
C THR A 105 -11.54 -6.62 -13.84
N ILE A 106 -10.46 -6.56 -14.65
CA ILE A 106 -10.47 -7.09 -16.02
C ILE A 106 -10.76 -8.60 -16.04
N GLU A 107 -10.22 -9.34 -15.07
CA GLU A 107 -10.41 -10.79 -14.97
C GLU A 107 -11.87 -11.13 -14.68
N GLU A 108 -12.49 -10.42 -13.74
CA GLU A 108 -13.88 -10.61 -13.35
C GLU A 108 -14.85 -10.13 -14.43
N TYR A 109 -14.53 -9.03 -15.15
CA TYR A 109 -15.26 -8.59 -16.32
C TYR A 109 -15.33 -9.71 -17.37
N ARG A 110 -14.19 -10.29 -17.74
CA ARG A 110 -14.13 -11.41 -18.70
C ARG A 110 -14.84 -12.66 -18.23
N LYS A 111 -14.82 -12.91 -16.93
CA LYS A 111 -15.43 -14.12 -16.34
C LYS A 111 -16.94 -14.02 -16.25
N TYR A 112 -17.49 -12.88 -15.90
CA TYR A 112 -18.88 -12.73 -15.51
C TYR A 112 -19.72 -11.83 -16.42
N ILE A 113 -19.14 -10.77 -17.01
CA ILE A 113 -19.87 -9.79 -17.82
C ILE A 113 -19.76 -10.08 -19.31
N GLU A 114 -18.56 -10.27 -19.82
CA GLU A 114 -18.27 -10.53 -21.23
C GLU A 114 -18.94 -11.83 -21.73
N LYS A 115 -19.11 -12.83 -20.86
CA LYS A 115 -19.77 -14.08 -21.21
C LYS A 115 -21.30 -13.98 -21.24
N ASP A 116 -21.86 -12.93 -20.70
CA ASP A 116 -23.30 -12.68 -20.67
C ASP A 116 -23.69 -11.67 -21.73
N ALA A 117 -24.14 -12.16 -22.88
CA ALA A 117 -24.49 -11.32 -24.03
C ALA A 117 -25.54 -10.24 -23.74
N ALA A 118 -26.36 -10.41 -22.68
CA ALA A 118 -27.33 -9.40 -22.28
C ALA A 118 -26.70 -8.24 -21.52
N LEU A 119 -25.67 -8.51 -20.72
CA LEU A 119 -24.92 -7.49 -19.97
C LEU A 119 -23.87 -6.82 -20.86
N GLU A 120 -23.12 -7.60 -21.65
CA GLU A 120 -22.09 -7.10 -22.55
C GLU A 120 -22.62 -5.98 -23.46
N ARG A 121 -23.81 -6.16 -24.03
CA ARG A 121 -24.44 -5.15 -24.91
C ARG A 121 -24.94 -3.91 -24.19
N ARG A 122 -24.96 -3.90 -22.85
CA ARG A 122 -25.50 -2.80 -22.04
C ARG A 122 -24.44 -2.00 -21.29
N PHE A 123 -23.27 -2.59 -21.11
CA PHE A 123 -22.13 -1.89 -20.51
C PHE A 123 -21.13 -1.51 -21.58
N GLN A 124 -20.80 -0.22 -21.64
CA GLN A 124 -19.67 0.29 -22.39
C GLN A 124 -18.41 0.09 -21.55
N PRO A 125 -17.48 -0.81 -21.92
CA PRO A 125 -16.25 -0.99 -21.14
C PRO A 125 -15.37 0.24 -21.26
N VAL A 126 -14.90 0.75 -20.11
CA VAL A 126 -13.90 1.80 -20.00
C VAL A 126 -12.71 1.21 -19.26
N GLN A 127 -11.61 1.01 -19.97
CA GLN A 127 -10.40 0.47 -19.37
C GLN A 127 -9.65 1.57 -18.63
N VAL A 128 -9.41 1.35 -17.34
CA VAL A 128 -8.56 2.20 -16.52
C VAL A 128 -7.20 1.54 -16.40
N GLU A 129 -6.22 2.12 -17.04
CA GLU A 129 -4.84 1.62 -17.05
C GLU A 129 -4.10 2.01 -15.76
N GLU A 130 -2.98 1.34 -15.52
CA GLU A 130 -2.06 1.71 -14.45
C GLU A 130 -1.38 3.03 -14.84
N PRO A 131 -1.31 4.04 -13.95
CA PRO A 131 -0.65 5.29 -14.24
C PRO A 131 0.87 5.09 -14.39
N THR A 132 1.49 5.96 -15.16
CA THR A 132 2.95 6.03 -15.29
C THR A 132 3.60 6.42 -13.97
N GLU A 133 4.93 6.28 -13.86
CA GLU A 133 5.67 6.74 -12.68
C GLU A 133 5.50 8.25 -12.47
N GLU A 134 5.55 9.05 -13.55
CA GLU A 134 5.37 10.49 -13.50
C GLU A 134 3.98 10.89 -13.01
N GLU A 135 2.94 10.28 -13.55
CA GLU A 135 1.56 10.50 -13.11
C GLU A 135 1.36 10.07 -11.64
N SER A 136 1.97 8.97 -11.24
CA SER A 136 1.93 8.49 -9.86
C SER A 136 2.60 9.46 -8.89
N ILE A 137 3.73 10.08 -9.27
CA ILE A 137 4.39 11.12 -8.47
C ILE A 137 3.45 12.31 -8.28
N GLU A 138 2.75 12.76 -9.32
CA GLU A 138 1.80 13.88 -9.22
C GLU A 138 0.59 13.51 -8.33
N ILE A 139 0.08 12.28 -8.41
CA ILE A 139 -0.97 11.78 -7.52
C ILE A 139 -0.50 11.83 -6.07
N LEU A 140 0.69 11.30 -5.77
CA LEU A 140 1.24 11.28 -4.42
C LEU A 140 1.52 12.69 -3.88
N LYS A 141 2.00 13.62 -4.72
CA LYS A 141 2.15 15.03 -4.36
C LYS A 141 0.81 15.66 -3.95
N GLY A 142 -0.27 15.32 -4.64
CA GLY A 142 -1.63 15.74 -4.29
C GLY A 142 -2.09 15.20 -2.93
N LEU A 143 -1.77 13.96 -2.63
CA LEU A 143 -2.15 13.28 -1.39
C LEU A 143 -1.24 13.61 -0.20
N ARG A 144 -0.01 14.06 -0.44
CA ARG A 144 1.04 14.31 0.56
C ARG A 144 0.53 15.06 1.80
N LYS A 145 -0.14 16.19 1.59
CA LYS A 145 -0.64 17.02 2.70
C LYS A 145 -1.61 16.30 3.62
N LEU A 146 -2.40 15.37 3.07
CA LEU A 146 -3.35 14.57 3.84
C LEU A 146 -2.59 13.60 4.77
N TYR A 147 -1.60 12.90 4.22
CA TYR A 147 -0.75 11.96 4.97
C TYR A 147 0.15 12.68 6.00
N GLU A 148 0.74 13.82 5.64
CA GLU A 148 1.50 14.66 6.56
C GLU A 148 0.66 15.08 7.78
N LYS A 149 -0.59 15.49 7.54
CA LYS A 149 -1.52 15.88 8.59
C LYS A 149 -1.94 14.68 9.45
N HIS A 150 -2.17 13.52 8.84
CA HIS A 150 -2.60 12.31 9.53
C HIS A 150 -1.51 11.77 10.47
N HIS A 151 -0.30 11.61 9.95
CA HIS A 151 0.84 11.06 10.69
C HIS A 151 1.62 12.10 11.50
N HIS A 152 1.35 13.40 11.32
CA HIS A 152 2.14 14.49 11.90
C HIS A 152 3.62 14.42 11.54
N VAL A 153 3.93 14.22 10.28
CA VAL A 153 5.26 14.15 9.69
C VAL A 153 5.38 15.16 8.55
N GLN A 154 6.60 15.39 8.06
CA GLN A 154 6.87 16.10 6.82
C GLN A 154 7.41 15.12 5.79
N ILE A 155 6.84 15.09 4.59
CA ILE A 155 7.28 14.22 3.49
C ILE A 155 7.98 15.08 2.45
N THR A 156 9.23 14.75 2.12
CA THR A 156 9.99 15.52 1.14
C THR A 156 9.63 15.13 -0.30
N ASP A 157 10.00 15.95 -1.27
CA ASP A 157 9.79 15.61 -2.68
C ASP A 157 10.57 14.36 -3.08
N GLU A 158 11.80 14.21 -2.56
CA GLU A 158 12.62 13.01 -2.74
C GLU A 158 11.95 11.77 -2.14
N GLY A 159 11.26 11.91 -1.00
CA GLY A 159 10.49 10.82 -0.38
C GLY A 159 9.32 10.39 -1.25
N VAL A 160 8.59 11.33 -1.85
CA VAL A 160 7.50 11.04 -2.79
C VAL A 160 8.04 10.33 -4.03
N GLU A 161 9.08 10.86 -4.66
CA GLU A 161 9.70 10.24 -5.84
C GLU A 161 10.26 8.84 -5.53
N ALA A 162 10.92 8.68 -4.37
CA ALA A 162 11.44 7.40 -3.93
C ALA A 162 10.32 6.38 -3.71
N SER A 163 9.16 6.79 -3.16
CA SER A 163 8.01 5.91 -2.97
C SER A 163 7.54 5.30 -4.28
N VAL A 164 7.48 6.08 -5.35
CA VAL A 164 7.07 5.60 -6.68
C VAL A 164 8.17 4.73 -7.29
N ARG A 165 9.39 5.24 -7.40
CA ARG A 165 10.50 4.54 -8.08
C ARG A 165 10.87 3.22 -7.41
N LEU A 166 10.97 3.21 -6.06
CA LEU A 166 11.34 2.01 -5.34
C LEU A 166 10.21 0.98 -5.34
N SER A 167 8.94 1.40 -5.22
CA SER A 167 7.81 0.48 -5.33
C SER A 167 7.67 -0.10 -6.75
N ALA A 168 7.83 0.71 -7.79
CA ALA A 168 7.80 0.24 -9.18
C ALA A 168 8.87 -0.82 -9.45
N ARG A 169 10.05 -0.65 -8.85
CA ARG A 169 11.21 -1.51 -9.10
C ARG A 169 11.24 -2.80 -8.27
N TYR A 170 10.79 -2.74 -7.01
CA TYR A 170 10.99 -3.84 -6.05
C TYR A 170 9.71 -4.51 -5.59
N VAL A 171 8.52 -3.89 -5.79
CA VAL A 171 7.22 -4.43 -5.40
C VAL A 171 6.45 -4.82 -6.66
N ASN A 172 6.46 -6.11 -7.01
CA ASN A 172 5.92 -6.61 -8.28
C ASN A 172 4.52 -7.21 -8.16
N ASP A 173 4.00 -7.39 -6.95
CA ASP A 173 2.72 -8.02 -6.65
C ASP A 173 1.56 -7.04 -6.57
N ARG A 174 1.83 -5.74 -6.73
CA ARG A 174 0.87 -4.65 -6.66
C ARG A 174 1.09 -3.63 -7.78
N PHE A 175 0.09 -2.79 -8.01
CA PHE A 175 0.09 -1.77 -9.07
C PHE A 175 0.27 -0.36 -8.52
N LEU A 176 0.80 0.56 -9.35
CA LEU A 176 0.79 1.99 -9.08
C LEU A 176 -0.65 2.54 -9.21
N PRO A 177 -1.02 3.59 -8.46
CA PRO A 177 -0.22 4.27 -7.44
C PRO A 177 -0.30 3.60 -6.05
N ASP A 178 -1.14 2.58 -5.85
CA ASP A 178 -1.46 2.00 -4.54
C ASP A 178 -0.21 1.53 -3.79
N LYS A 179 0.69 0.78 -4.46
CA LYS A 179 1.93 0.32 -3.82
C LYS A 179 2.84 1.46 -3.36
N ALA A 180 2.82 2.58 -4.06
CA ALA A 180 3.61 3.76 -3.69
C ALA A 180 2.94 4.53 -2.53
N ILE A 181 1.61 4.59 -2.52
CA ILE A 181 0.82 5.17 -1.42
C ILE A 181 1.04 4.36 -0.14
N ASP A 182 0.90 3.02 -0.20
CA ASP A 182 1.12 2.13 0.95
C ASP A 182 2.52 2.31 1.52
N LEU A 183 3.52 2.42 0.63
CA LEU A 183 4.91 2.60 1.02
C LEU A 183 5.15 3.95 1.72
N MET A 184 4.55 5.01 1.21
CA MET A 184 4.61 6.34 1.80
C MET A 184 3.90 6.39 3.17
N ASP A 185 2.74 5.75 3.27
CA ASP A 185 1.95 5.64 4.51
C ASP A 185 2.71 4.90 5.61
N GLU A 186 3.25 3.73 5.29
CA GLU A 186 4.03 2.94 6.25
C GLU A 186 5.32 3.65 6.69
N ALA A 187 6.01 4.33 5.77
CA ALA A 187 7.19 5.11 6.12
C ALA A 187 6.84 6.28 7.05
N ALA A 188 5.73 6.96 6.78
CA ALA A 188 5.23 8.03 7.64
C ALA A 188 4.86 7.52 9.04
N ALA A 189 4.14 6.40 9.12
CA ALA A 189 3.80 5.74 10.38
C ALA A 189 5.04 5.32 11.17
N LYS A 190 6.03 4.71 10.50
CA LYS A 190 7.29 4.25 11.09
C LYS A 190 8.13 5.42 11.61
N ALA A 191 8.23 6.52 10.85
CA ALA A 191 8.92 7.73 11.27
C ALA A 191 8.26 8.35 12.51
N ARG A 192 6.94 8.36 12.59
CA ARG A 192 6.19 8.82 13.75
C ARG A 192 6.43 7.94 14.97
N LEU A 193 6.35 6.61 14.81
CA LEU A 193 6.59 5.66 15.90
C LEU A 193 8.04 5.73 16.40
N GLY A 194 9.02 5.91 15.54
CA GLY A 194 10.42 6.06 15.91
C GLY A 194 10.65 7.25 16.86
N MET A 195 9.90 8.34 16.69
CA MET A 195 9.94 9.47 17.62
C MET A 195 9.22 9.19 18.95
N MET A 196 8.21 8.32 18.95
CA MET A 196 7.44 8.00 20.17
C MET A 196 8.14 6.97 21.05
N HIS A 197 8.93 6.05 20.46
CA HIS A 197 9.59 4.98 21.21
C HIS A 197 10.87 5.42 21.92
N GLY A 198 11.27 6.67 21.80
CA GLY A 198 12.46 7.18 22.50
C GLY A 198 13.75 6.47 22.07
N SER A 199 14.87 7.09 22.33
CA SER A 199 16.21 6.55 22.08
C SER A 199 16.36 5.11 22.60
N ASP A 200 17.32 4.35 22.05
CA ASP A 200 17.72 3.02 22.54
C ASP A 200 17.87 2.98 24.07
N ASP A 201 18.23 4.11 24.68
CA ASP A 201 18.32 4.30 26.13
C ASP A 201 17.01 4.03 26.88
N MET A 202 15.84 4.38 26.31
CA MET A 202 14.53 4.09 26.92
C MET A 202 14.19 2.61 26.89
N MET A 203 14.53 1.92 25.80
CA MET A 203 14.34 0.47 25.71
C MET A 203 15.26 -0.27 26.68
N GLN A 204 16.51 0.19 26.82
CA GLN A 204 17.44 -0.39 27.76
C GLN A 204 16.97 -0.18 29.21
N LEU A 205 16.60 1.02 29.59
CA LEU A 205 16.03 1.32 30.91
C LEU A 205 14.79 0.47 31.23
N ASN A 206 13.89 0.28 30.28
CA ASN A 206 12.71 -0.58 30.50
C ASN A 206 13.10 -2.05 30.70
N ARG A 207 14.11 -2.55 29.99
CA ARG A 207 14.65 -3.92 30.20
C ARG A 207 15.30 -4.07 31.58
N GLU A 208 16.08 -3.08 32.02
CA GLU A 208 16.74 -3.07 33.30
C GLU A 208 15.72 -3.02 34.45
N ILE A 209 14.67 -2.20 34.33
CA ILE A 209 13.56 -2.14 35.29
C ILE A 209 12.87 -3.50 35.41
N HIS A 210 12.52 -4.12 34.27
CA HIS A 210 11.85 -5.41 34.24
C HIS A 210 12.70 -6.52 34.86
N GLN A 211 14.01 -6.56 34.52
CA GLN A 211 14.94 -7.52 35.12
C GLN A 211 15.05 -7.32 36.63
N THR A 212 15.17 -6.09 37.08
CA THR A 212 15.24 -5.77 38.53
C THR A 212 13.96 -6.16 39.29
N GLU A 213 12.79 -6.08 38.63
CA GLU A 213 11.51 -6.56 39.16
C GLU A 213 11.49 -8.07 39.35
N LEU A 214 11.97 -8.81 38.34
CA LEU A 214 12.07 -10.27 38.41
C LEU A 214 13.05 -10.71 39.51
N ASP A 215 14.21 -10.05 39.59
CA ASP A 215 15.21 -10.37 40.61
C ASP A 215 14.69 -10.06 42.04
N MET A 216 13.89 -9.00 42.17
CA MET A 216 13.23 -8.67 43.45
C MET A 216 12.18 -9.72 43.86
N GLU A 217 11.38 -10.22 42.91
CA GLU A 217 10.42 -11.30 43.19
C GLU A 217 11.13 -12.59 43.60
N HIS A 218 12.25 -12.93 42.95
CA HIS A 218 13.08 -14.08 43.34
C HIS A 218 13.66 -13.93 44.74
N ALA A 219 14.21 -12.75 45.09
CA ALA A 219 14.76 -12.50 46.41
C ALA A 219 13.69 -12.61 47.50
N LEU A 220 12.45 -12.16 47.24
CA LEU A 220 11.32 -12.31 48.14
C LEU A 220 10.89 -13.77 48.32
N GLN A 221 10.92 -14.58 47.27
CA GLN A 221 10.62 -16.03 47.34
C GLN A 221 11.68 -16.80 48.13
N GLU A 222 12.95 -16.38 48.07
CA GLU A 222 14.08 -16.95 48.81
C GLU A 222 14.13 -16.46 50.25
N GLY A 223 13.30 -15.44 50.61
CA GLY A 223 13.28 -14.87 51.97
C GLY A 223 14.41 -13.87 52.24
N ASP A 224 15.16 -13.45 51.21
CA ASP A 224 16.26 -12.49 51.33
C ASP A 224 15.72 -11.05 51.29
N ILE A 225 15.32 -10.57 52.49
CA ILE A 225 14.69 -9.26 52.63
C ILE A 225 15.67 -8.11 52.38
N GLU A 226 16.97 -8.29 52.69
CA GLU A 226 17.98 -7.25 52.49
C GLU A 226 18.24 -7.05 50.98
N LYS A 227 18.38 -8.13 50.24
CA LYS A 227 18.53 -8.10 48.75
C LYS A 227 17.29 -7.52 48.09
N ALA A 228 16.09 -7.90 48.54
CA ALA A 228 14.84 -7.33 47.99
C ALA A 228 14.76 -5.81 48.26
N ARG A 229 15.25 -5.31 49.38
CA ARG A 229 15.29 -3.89 49.68
C ARG A 229 16.26 -3.11 48.80
N THR A 230 17.46 -3.62 48.56
CA THR A 230 18.45 -2.99 47.67
C THR A 230 17.97 -2.97 46.22
N LEU A 231 17.31 -4.04 45.75
CA LEU A 231 16.71 -4.10 44.42
C LEU A 231 15.53 -3.11 44.28
N LYS A 232 14.74 -2.90 45.33
CA LYS A 232 13.68 -1.89 45.33
C LYS A 232 14.25 -0.48 45.17
N GLU A 233 15.31 -0.12 45.90
CA GLU A 233 15.98 1.17 45.74
C GLU A 233 16.56 1.36 44.34
N THR A 234 17.13 0.30 43.76
CA THR A 234 17.64 0.29 42.37
C THR A 234 16.51 0.52 41.36
N ARG A 235 15.38 -0.17 41.52
CA ARG A 235 14.19 0.02 40.68
C ARG A 235 13.67 1.47 40.74
N GLU A 236 13.57 2.05 41.93
CA GLU A 236 13.11 3.44 42.10
C GLU A 236 14.05 4.44 41.42
N ASN A 237 15.36 4.22 41.48
CA ASN A 237 16.37 5.04 40.79
C ASN A 237 16.25 4.91 39.25
N LEU A 238 16.04 3.69 38.73
CA LEU A 238 15.82 3.45 37.30
C LEU A 238 14.51 4.08 36.84
N GLN A 239 13.44 3.99 37.59
CA GLN A 239 12.16 4.65 37.28
C GLN A 239 12.29 6.19 37.28
N ALA A 240 13.01 6.80 38.24
CA ALA A 240 13.29 8.23 38.23
C ALA A 240 14.12 8.66 37.00
N SER A 241 15.07 7.83 36.58
CA SER A 241 15.88 8.06 35.38
C SER A 241 15.03 7.97 34.10
N ARG A 242 14.12 6.99 34.03
CA ARG A 242 13.13 6.84 32.93
C ARG A 242 12.24 8.09 32.83
N GLU A 243 11.70 8.58 33.95
CA GLU A 243 10.87 9.79 33.93
C GLU A 243 11.62 11.03 33.46
N LYS A 244 12.89 11.18 33.90
CA LYS A 244 13.74 12.30 33.44
C LYS A 244 13.99 12.22 31.92
N LEU A 245 14.28 11.04 31.41
CA LEU A 245 14.52 10.81 30.01
C LEU A 245 13.23 11.02 29.17
N GLU A 246 12.09 10.55 29.69
CA GLU A 246 10.78 10.76 29.07
C GLU A 246 10.42 12.26 28.99
N LYS A 247 10.63 13.01 30.07
CA LYS A 247 10.41 14.47 30.06
C LYS A 247 11.34 15.19 29.10
N LYS A 248 12.60 14.75 28.98
CA LYS A 248 13.56 15.27 28.00
C LYS A 248 13.12 14.97 26.57
N ASN A 249 12.76 13.73 26.29
CA ASN A 249 12.30 13.29 24.97
C ASN A 249 11.00 14.00 24.56
N ARG A 250 10.06 14.19 25.49
CA ARG A 250 8.80 14.92 25.26
C ARG A 250 9.02 16.39 24.93
N ARG A 251 10.06 17.02 25.51
CA ARG A 251 10.46 18.41 25.18
C ARG A 251 11.11 18.49 23.78
N VAL A 252 11.92 17.52 23.41
CA VAL A 252 12.59 17.44 22.10
C VAL A 252 11.56 17.10 21.01
N SER A 253 10.64 16.16 21.29
CA SER A 253 9.61 15.73 20.35
C SER A 253 8.55 16.82 20.07
N LYS A 254 8.29 17.73 21.00
CA LYS A 254 7.35 18.85 20.76
C LYS A 254 7.82 19.83 19.69
N ASN A 255 9.12 19.88 19.40
CA ASN A 255 9.73 20.86 18.49
C ASN A 255 10.31 20.24 17.20
N LYS A 256 10.26 18.93 17.01
CA LYS A 256 10.75 18.27 15.79
C LYS A 256 9.62 17.49 15.14
N VAL A 257 9.26 17.89 13.93
CA VAL A 257 8.40 17.11 13.05
C VAL A 257 9.30 16.07 12.38
N PRO A 258 8.97 14.75 12.43
CA PRO A 258 9.75 13.76 11.70
C PRO A 258 9.69 14.03 10.20
N VAL A 259 10.82 13.82 9.53
CA VAL A 259 10.93 14.01 8.08
C VAL A 259 11.02 12.63 7.43
N VAL A 260 10.22 12.41 6.40
CA VAL A 260 10.23 11.20 5.57
C VAL A 260 10.87 11.55 4.25
N GLY A 261 12.08 11.08 4.05
CA GLY A 261 12.85 11.21 2.83
C GLY A 261 13.07 9.86 2.15
N GLU A 262 14.02 9.83 1.22
CA GLU A 262 14.39 8.61 0.48
C GLU A 262 14.84 7.47 1.40
N ASN A 263 15.57 7.76 2.48
CA ASN A 263 16.10 6.74 3.38
C ASN A 263 14.99 6.02 4.15
N GLU A 264 14.02 6.75 4.67
CA GLU A 264 12.88 6.20 5.41
C GLU A 264 12.03 5.31 4.50
N ILE A 265 11.80 5.74 3.26
CA ILE A 265 11.11 4.94 2.23
C ILE A 265 11.90 3.67 1.92
N ALA A 266 13.20 3.83 1.69
CA ALA A 266 14.09 2.72 1.38
C ALA A 266 14.12 1.68 2.51
N ASP A 267 14.08 2.09 3.79
CA ASP A 267 14.01 1.20 4.95
C ASP A 267 12.72 0.37 5.03
N VAL A 268 11.60 0.90 4.54
CA VAL A 268 10.36 0.14 4.45
C VAL A 268 10.44 -0.88 3.32
N VAL A 269 10.93 -0.49 2.15
CA VAL A 269 11.13 -1.42 1.02
C VAL A 269 12.02 -2.59 1.42
N ALA A 270 13.07 -2.35 2.21
CA ALA A 270 13.91 -3.43 2.71
C ALA A 270 13.16 -4.38 3.65
N GLY A 271 12.29 -3.84 4.47
CA GLY A 271 11.41 -4.63 5.34
C GLY A 271 10.51 -5.57 4.54
N TRP A 272 9.89 -5.07 3.47
CA TRP A 272 8.99 -5.84 2.61
C TRP A 272 9.71 -6.88 1.77
N THR A 273 10.77 -6.46 1.09
CA THR A 273 11.46 -7.29 0.08
C THR A 273 12.59 -8.15 0.65
N LYS A 274 13.01 -7.89 1.89
CA LYS A 274 14.21 -8.48 2.53
C LYS A 274 15.53 -8.18 1.79
N ILE A 275 15.53 -7.15 0.93
CA ILE A 275 16.72 -6.70 0.21
C ILE A 275 17.41 -5.59 1.05
N PRO A 276 18.71 -5.67 1.37
CA PRO A 276 19.40 -4.67 2.19
C PRO A 276 19.41 -3.28 1.53
N VAL A 277 18.75 -2.31 2.17
CA VAL A 277 18.39 -1.02 1.59
C VAL A 277 19.55 -0.02 1.53
N SER A 278 20.46 -0.03 2.47
CA SER A 278 21.62 0.85 2.45
C SER A 278 22.45 0.78 1.15
N ARG A 279 22.17 -0.26 0.35
CA ARG A 279 22.74 -0.44 -0.99
C ARG A 279 21.86 0.06 -2.12
N LEU A 280 20.61 0.49 -1.87
CA LEU A 280 19.68 0.95 -2.90
C LEU A 280 19.81 2.47 -3.15
N THR A 281 20.26 3.23 -2.14
CA THR A 281 20.42 4.68 -2.19
C THR A 281 21.79 5.14 -2.74
N GLU A 282 22.82 4.26 -2.77
CA GLU A 282 24.04 4.57 -3.52
C GLU A 282 23.72 4.67 -5.02
N SER A 283 24.16 5.73 -5.65
CA SER A 283 23.94 5.89 -7.09
C SER A 283 24.40 4.61 -7.82
N GLU A 284 23.51 3.99 -8.58
CA GLU A 284 23.82 2.75 -9.31
C GLU A 284 25.07 2.90 -10.20
N ALA A 285 25.32 4.12 -10.68
CA ALA A 285 26.49 4.45 -11.45
C ALA A 285 27.78 4.22 -10.66
N SER A 286 27.86 4.67 -9.40
CA SER A 286 29.04 4.47 -8.54
C SER A 286 29.28 2.98 -8.24
N ARG A 287 28.22 2.23 -8.03
CA ARG A 287 28.31 0.78 -7.76
C ARG A 287 28.73 -0.01 -8.99
N LEU A 288 28.21 0.36 -10.16
CA LEU A 288 28.60 -0.25 -11.43
C LEU A 288 30.05 0.08 -11.81
N GLN A 289 30.54 1.28 -11.46
CA GLN A 289 31.95 1.62 -11.62
C GLN A 289 32.87 0.77 -10.73
N LYS A 290 32.49 0.56 -9.46
CA LYS A 290 33.25 -0.21 -8.48
C LYS A 290 32.98 -1.73 -8.52
N LEU A 291 32.21 -2.21 -9.48
CA LEU A 291 31.80 -3.63 -9.55
C LEU A 291 33.00 -4.57 -9.67
N GLU A 292 34.00 -4.24 -10.50
CA GLU A 292 35.22 -5.02 -10.67
C GLU A 292 36.01 -5.12 -9.37
N GLU A 293 36.22 -4.00 -8.69
CA GLU A 293 36.90 -3.95 -7.39
C GLU A 293 36.16 -4.78 -6.32
N THR A 294 34.82 -4.72 -6.35
CA THR A 294 34.02 -5.48 -5.41
C THR A 294 34.08 -6.98 -5.65
N LEU A 295 34.13 -7.41 -6.91
CA LEU A 295 34.32 -8.81 -7.28
C LEU A 295 35.68 -9.31 -6.93
N HIS A 296 36.77 -8.52 -7.15
CA HIS A 296 38.14 -8.87 -6.82
C HIS A 296 38.40 -9.02 -5.31
N LYS A 297 37.57 -8.43 -4.44
CA LYS A 297 37.63 -8.69 -2.99
C LYS A 297 37.31 -10.14 -2.62
N ARG A 298 36.58 -10.85 -3.49
CA ARG A 298 36.14 -12.24 -3.26
C ARG A 298 36.77 -13.24 -4.23
N VAL A 299 37.13 -12.79 -5.43
CA VAL A 299 37.73 -13.61 -6.48
C VAL A 299 39.15 -13.13 -6.69
N ILE A 300 40.10 -13.93 -6.26
CA ILE A 300 41.54 -13.66 -6.41
C ILE A 300 41.96 -14.18 -7.78
N GLY A 301 42.54 -13.31 -8.61
CA GLY A 301 42.88 -13.63 -10.01
C GLY A 301 41.62 -13.57 -10.89
N GLN A 302 41.64 -14.24 -12.04
CA GLN A 302 40.53 -14.31 -13.01
C GLN A 302 40.10 -12.94 -13.58
N GLU A 303 41.05 -12.04 -13.81
CA GLU A 303 40.80 -10.65 -14.23
C GLU A 303 39.95 -10.56 -15.49
N GLU A 304 40.22 -11.41 -16.49
CA GLU A 304 39.45 -11.44 -17.74
C GLU A 304 37.97 -11.82 -17.52
N ALA A 305 37.71 -12.84 -16.69
CA ALA A 305 36.38 -13.31 -16.37
C ALA A 305 35.57 -12.25 -15.57
N VAL A 306 36.21 -11.66 -14.56
CA VAL A 306 35.62 -10.59 -13.74
C VAL A 306 35.31 -9.37 -14.60
N SER A 307 36.22 -8.96 -15.49
CA SER A 307 36.01 -7.83 -16.39
C SER A 307 34.89 -8.10 -17.42
N ALA A 308 34.84 -9.31 -18.00
CA ALA A 308 33.82 -9.70 -18.95
C ALA A 308 32.42 -9.66 -18.31
N VAL A 309 32.27 -10.23 -17.10
CA VAL A 309 30.98 -10.19 -16.35
C VAL A 309 30.60 -8.76 -16.00
N SER A 310 31.52 -7.96 -15.48
CA SER A 310 31.28 -6.56 -15.09
C SER A 310 30.87 -5.69 -16.27
N LYS A 311 31.51 -5.87 -17.43
CA LYS A 311 31.14 -5.18 -18.68
C LYS A 311 29.75 -5.56 -19.16
N ALA A 312 29.37 -6.84 -19.04
CA ALA A 312 28.04 -7.30 -19.46
C ALA A 312 26.95 -6.75 -18.54
N VAL A 313 27.19 -6.74 -17.22
CA VAL A 313 26.26 -6.16 -16.23
C VAL A 313 26.10 -4.66 -16.48
N ARG A 314 27.19 -3.92 -16.68
CA ARG A 314 27.12 -2.48 -17.02
C ARG A 314 26.30 -2.22 -18.27
N ARG A 315 26.55 -2.97 -19.36
CA ARG A 315 25.77 -2.84 -20.62
C ARG A 315 24.28 -3.13 -20.44
N GLY A 316 23.94 -4.13 -19.62
CA GLY A 316 22.56 -4.49 -19.33
C GLY A 316 21.80 -3.41 -18.56
N ARG A 317 22.48 -2.56 -17.79
CA ARG A 317 21.88 -1.52 -16.95
C ARG A 317 21.82 -0.14 -17.60
N VAL A 318 22.57 0.12 -18.67
CA VAL A 318 22.58 1.42 -19.39
C VAL A 318 21.35 1.62 -20.30
N GLY A 319 20.33 0.75 -20.21
CA GLY A 319 19.05 0.97 -20.87
C GLY A 319 18.98 0.66 -22.37
N LEU A 320 20.03 0.05 -22.95
CA LEU A 320 20.07 -0.36 -24.36
C LEU A 320 19.43 -1.74 -24.63
N LYS A 321 18.72 -2.33 -23.65
CA LYS A 321 18.16 -3.67 -23.72
C LYS A 321 16.69 -3.72 -23.34
N ASP A 322 15.96 -4.66 -23.97
CA ASP A 322 14.58 -5.02 -23.65
C ASP A 322 14.49 -5.44 -22.16
N PRO A 323 13.64 -4.80 -21.33
CA PRO A 323 13.47 -5.12 -19.90
C PRO A 323 13.10 -6.59 -19.63
N LYS A 324 12.50 -7.28 -20.61
CA LYS A 324 12.06 -8.68 -20.50
C LYS A 324 13.18 -9.70 -20.76
N ARG A 325 14.39 -9.27 -21.11
CA ARG A 325 15.50 -10.18 -21.38
C ARG A 325 16.53 -10.19 -20.24
N PRO A 326 17.09 -11.37 -19.87
CA PRO A 326 18.12 -11.46 -18.82
C PRO A 326 19.37 -10.63 -19.20
N ILE A 327 20.10 -10.16 -18.20
CA ILE A 327 21.28 -9.30 -18.33
C ILE A 327 22.37 -9.97 -19.20
N GLY A 328 22.48 -11.29 -19.15
CA GLY A 328 23.38 -12.10 -19.97
C GLY A 328 23.35 -13.56 -19.53
N SER A 329 23.69 -14.44 -20.45
CA SER A 329 23.98 -15.85 -20.14
C SER A 329 25.49 -16.03 -20.27
N PHE A 330 26.12 -16.61 -19.26
CA PHE A 330 27.57 -16.82 -19.19
C PHE A 330 27.87 -18.31 -19.16
N LEU A 331 28.83 -18.72 -19.91
CA LEU A 331 29.38 -20.08 -19.87
C LEU A 331 30.86 -20.01 -19.46
N PHE A 332 31.16 -20.52 -18.28
CA PHE A 332 32.51 -20.61 -17.77
C PHE A 332 33.10 -21.98 -18.12
N LEU A 333 34.23 -21.98 -18.82
CA LEU A 333 34.95 -23.19 -19.22
C LEU A 333 36.30 -23.21 -18.52
N GLY A 334 36.60 -24.32 -17.87
CA GLY A 334 37.88 -24.50 -17.17
C GLY A 334 38.12 -25.96 -16.80
N PRO A 335 39.35 -26.30 -16.40
CA PRO A 335 39.63 -27.65 -15.90
C PRO A 335 38.85 -27.89 -14.60
N THR A 336 38.49 -29.15 -14.34
CA THR A 336 37.94 -29.61 -13.08
C THR A 336 39.04 -29.52 -12.01
N GLY A 337 38.77 -28.68 -11.00
CA GLY A 337 39.67 -28.53 -9.84
C GLY A 337 39.25 -29.41 -8.68
#